data_1e44920ce2245abd78097b46cc256506
#
_entry.id   1e44920ce2245abd78097b46cc256506
#
_cell.length_a   1.000
_cell.length_b   1.000
_cell.length_c   1.000
_cell.angle_alpha   90.00
_cell.angle_beta   90.00
_cell.angle_gamma   90.00
#
_symmetry.space_group_name_H-M   'P 1'
#
loop_
_entity.id
_entity.type
_entity.pdbx_description
1 polymer ?
#
loop_
_entity_poly.entity_id
_entity_poly.type
_entity_poly.pdbx_seq_one_letter_code
_entity_poly.pdbx_strand_id
1 'polypeptide(L)'
;MSGPLDWVASKSKYFVLGLLSDSVTGPFGGAMLVGLPHTSKVENTGDAFVLKRLDQQGSFAFTIYAGPQEWRRLLALGNDFDNVNPYGGFFQKIVQPFATIVMRILLWAHDVLKINYGWVLVIFGIAVRVILWPLNQTAMRASLKMQRIQPELQALQKKYKSQPEKQQAEMMKLYKEHGMSPLSPLMGCLPMLIPMPVLFALYFVFQNTIEFRGVPFLWMADISLRDPYYILPILMGVSMFFLSWIGLRASPSNTQAKMMAYVFPIMMVAFFYRLAAGLNLYYAVQNLAALPQQWLIARERAKAGPPPARPASGAAAKTG
;
A
#
# COMPACT_ATOMS: atom_id res chain seq x y z
N MET A 1 -24.69 -18.37 6.76
CA MET A 1 -23.37 -19.01 6.97
C MET A 1 -23.57 -20.27 7.78
N SER A 2 -22.99 -21.38 7.37
CA SER A 2 -22.99 -22.64 8.12
C SER A 2 -21.73 -22.71 8.99
N GLY A 3 -21.90 -23.20 10.25
CA GLY A 3 -20.78 -23.31 11.21
C GLY A 3 -19.85 -24.50 10.98
N PRO A 4 -18.86 -24.69 11.86
CA PRO A 4 -18.73 -24.02 13.17
C PRO A 4 -18.21 -22.56 13.07
N LEU A 5 -18.79 -21.68 13.90
CA LEU A 5 -18.40 -20.26 13.99
C LEU A 5 -18.08 -19.92 15.44
N ASP A 6 -16.90 -19.35 15.68
CA ASP A 6 -16.48 -18.94 17.02
C ASP A 6 -17.09 -17.59 17.42
N TRP A 7 -17.41 -16.75 16.44
CA TRP A 7 -18.06 -15.47 16.65
C TRP A 7 -18.87 -15.01 15.43
N VAL A 8 -19.81 -14.10 15.68
CA VAL A 8 -20.57 -13.35 14.67
C VAL A 8 -20.60 -11.89 15.11
N ALA A 9 -20.34 -10.96 14.19
CA ALA A 9 -20.30 -9.56 14.53
C ALA A 9 -20.90 -8.65 13.45
N SER A 10 -21.55 -7.58 13.90
CA SER A 10 -21.92 -6.43 13.10
C SER A 10 -21.04 -5.24 13.51
N LYS A 11 -20.56 -4.47 12.55
CA LYS A 11 -19.65 -3.36 12.85
C LYS A 11 -19.99 -2.09 12.08
N SER A 12 -19.71 -0.97 12.73
CA SER A 12 -19.59 0.34 12.09
C SER A 12 -18.11 0.64 11.80
N LYS A 13 -17.77 1.89 11.46
CA LYS A 13 -16.38 2.28 11.22
C LYS A 13 -15.47 2.09 12.45
N TYR A 14 -15.96 2.36 13.67
CA TYR A 14 -15.16 2.38 14.89
C TYR A 14 -15.72 1.52 16.03
N PHE A 15 -16.92 0.99 15.89
CA PHE A 15 -17.58 0.20 16.93
C PHE A 15 -18.02 -1.15 16.36
N VAL A 16 -18.03 -2.15 17.23
CA VAL A 16 -18.46 -3.51 16.91
C VAL A 16 -19.42 -4.02 17.98
N LEU A 17 -20.44 -4.71 17.52
CA LEU A 17 -21.30 -5.57 18.32
C LEU A 17 -21.01 -7.01 17.91
N GLY A 18 -20.40 -7.78 18.79
CA GLY A 18 -20.02 -9.16 18.55
C GLY A 18 -20.66 -10.12 19.55
N LEU A 19 -21.05 -11.27 19.04
CA LEU A 19 -21.44 -12.44 19.82
C LEU A 19 -20.33 -13.47 19.70
N LEU A 20 -19.71 -13.83 20.83
CA LEU A 20 -18.64 -14.82 20.89
C LEU A 20 -19.16 -16.08 21.56
N SER A 21 -18.80 -17.24 20.99
CA SER A 21 -19.10 -18.52 21.59
C SER A 21 -18.34 -18.70 22.92
N ASP A 22 -18.95 -19.35 23.88
CA ASP A 22 -18.30 -19.75 25.11
C ASP A 22 -17.50 -21.05 24.90
N SER A 23 -16.33 -21.16 25.56
CA SER A 23 -15.52 -22.37 25.56
C SER A 23 -16.25 -23.60 26.09
N VAL A 24 -17.22 -23.40 27.01
CA VAL A 24 -18.00 -24.49 27.63
C VAL A 24 -19.05 -25.03 26.68
N THR A 25 -19.69 -24.16 25.91
CA THR A 25 -20.79 -24.53 25.01
C THR A 25 -20.37 -24.73 23.56
N GLY A 26 -19.10 -24.45 23.23
CA GLY A 26 -18.50 -24.63 21.90
C GLY A 26 -19.01 -23.66 20.82
N PRO A 27 -18.53 -23.81 19.60
CA PRO A 27 -18.82 -22.88 18.51
C PRO A 27 -20.30 -22.87 18.08
N PHE A 28 -20.74 -21.79 17.46
CA PHE A 28 -22.07 -21.65 16.90
C PHE A 28 -22.29 -22.56 15.69
N GLY A 29 -23.46 -23.18 15.58
CA GLY A 29 -23.82 -24.05 14.46
C GLY A 29 -24.05 -23.31 13.14
N GLY A 30 -24.37 -22.02 13.21
CA GLY A 30 -24.58 -21.17 12.04
C GLY A 30 -25.01 -19.76 12.43
N ALA A 31 -25.01 -18.87 11.45
CA ALA A 31 -25.48 -17.49 11.61
C ALA A 31 -26.16 -16.99 10.35
N MET A 32 -27.18 -16.16 10.53
CA MET A 32 -27.83 -15.41 9.47
C MET A 32 -27.71 -13.91 9.79
N LEU A 33 -27.17 -13.16 8.83
CA LEU A 33 -27.08 -11.71 8.90
C LEU A 33 -28.11 -11.12 7.95
N VAL A 34 -28.97 -10.25 8.47
CA VAL A 34 -30.03 -9.59 7.69
C VAL A 34 -29.73 -8.09 7.67
N GLY A 35 -29.56 -7.53 6.48
CA GLY A 35 -29.47 -6.09 6.30
C GLY A 35 -30.88 -5.46 6.38
N LEU A 36 -31.04 -4.43 7.18
CA LEU A 36 -32.27 -3.66 7.22
C LEU A 36 -32.30 -2.62 6.07
N PRO A 37 -33.47 -2.34 5.48
CA PRO A 37 -33.60 -1.33 4.43
C PRO A 37 -33.24 0.05 4.96
N HIS A 38 -32.53 0.85 4.17
CA HIS A 38 -32.15 2.22 4.47
C HIS A 38 -33.39 3.08 4.77
N THR A 39 -33.54 3.51 6.01
CA THR A 39 -34.29 4.71 6.32
C THR A 39 -33.32 5.88 6.32
N SER A 40 -33.69 6.97 5.69
CA SER A 40 -32.86 8.08 5.16
C SER A 40 -31.81 8.76 6.06
N LYS A 41 -31.52 8.25 7.25
CA LYS A 41 -30.49 8.81 8.18
C LYS A 41 -29.75 7.79 9.06
N VAL A 42 -30.04 6.50 8.95
CA VAL A 42 -29.38 5.46 9.75
C VAL A 42 -28.62 4.55 8.80
N GLU A 43 -27.30 4.58 8.90
CA GLU A 43 -26.43 3.63 8.19
C GLU A 43 -26.70 2.23 8.73
N ASN A 44 -26.91 1.30 7.82
CA ASN A 44 -27.10 -0.14 7.96
C ASN A 44 -26.92 -0.73 9.36
N THR A 45 -28.01 -0.99 10.05
CA THR A 45 -28.03 -1.93 11.17
C THR A 45 -28.30 -3.32 10.61
N GLY A 46 -27.32 -4.20 10.71
CA GLY A 46 -27.51 -5.60 10.42
C GLY A 46 -27.87 -6.34 11.70
N ASP A 47 -28.95 -7.10 11.69
CA ASP A 47 -29.27 -8.01 12.78
C ASP A 47 -28.61 -9.36 12.52
N ALA A 48 -27.90 -9.89 13.53
CA ALA A 48 -27.28 -11.20 13.46
C ALA A 48 -28.09 -12.20 14.29
N PHE A 49 -28.61 -13.23 13.62
CA PHE A 49 -29.25 -14.36 14.31
C PHE A 49 -28.25 -15.52 14.36
N VAL A 50 -27.98 -16.01 15.56
CA VAL A 50 -27.06 -17.12 15.75
C VAL A 50 -27.84 -18.36 16.10
N LEU A 51 -27.71 -19.40 15.27
CA LEU A 51 -28.30 -20.71 15.52
C LEU A 51 -27.24 -21.62 16.11
N LYS A 52 -27.48 -22.10 17.30
CA LYS A 52 -26.65 -23.09 17.96
C LYS A 52 -27.37 -24.40 18.11
N ARG A 53 -26.64 -25.49 18.03
CA ARG A 53 -27.13 -26.80 18.44
C ARG A 53 -27.35 -26.74 19.96
N LEU A 54 -28.59 -26.83 20.43
CA LEU A 54 -28.91 -26.89 21.84
C LEU A 54 -28.27 -28.14 22.45
N ASP A 55 -27.73 -28.04 23.66
CA ASP A 55 -27.37 -29.18 24.45
C ASP A 55 -28.61 -29.95 24.92
N GLN A 56 -28.44 -31.11 25.54
CA GLN A 56 -29.54 -31.89 26.03
C GLN A 56 -30.35 -31.18 27.14
N GLN A 57 -29.83 -30.18 27.76
CA GLN A 57 -30.45 -29.38 28.83
C GLN A 57 -31.05 -28.09 28.32
N GLY A 58 -30.89 -27.76 27.03
CA GLY A 58 -31.43 -26.55 26.44
C GLY A 58 -30.71 -25.25 26.86
N SER A 59 -29.55 -25.36 27.51
CA SER A 59 -28.77 -24.18 27.93
C SER A 59 -27.94 -23.61 26.78
N PHE A 60 -27.74 -22.31 26.82
CA PHE A 60 -27.04 -21.57 25.77
C PHE A 60 -26.25 -20.42 26.37
N ALA A 61 -24.94 -20.50 26.32
CA ALA A 61 -24.04 -19.47 26.82
C ALA A 61 -23.24 -18.80 25.69
N PHE A 62 -23.08 -17.50 25.78
CA PHE A 62 -22.30 -16.70 24.84
C PHE A 62 -21.86 -15.41 25.51
N THR A 63 -20.80 -14.82 24.99
CA THR A 63 -20.32 -13.50 25.43
C THR A 63 -20.75 -12.45 24.42
N ILE A 64 -21.28 -11.32 24.90
CA ILE A 64 -21.59 -10.14 24.07
C ILE A 64 -20.50 -9.12 24.29
N TYR A 65 -19.87 -8.67 23.21
CA TYR A 65 -19.02 -7.51 23.19
C TYR A 65 -19.68 -6.38 22.41
N ALA A 66 -19.96 -5.27 23.08
CA ALA A 66 -20.45 -4.05 22.45
C ALA A 66 -19.49 -2.90 22.82
N GLY A 67 -18.68 -2.45 21.86
CA GLY A 67 -17.66 -1.47 22.20
C GLY A 67 -16.81 -1.00 21.02
N PRO A 68 -15.77 -0.20 21.31
CA PRO A 68 -14.86 0.32 20.29
C PRO A 68 -14.02 -0.81 19.69
N GLN A 69 -13.69 -0.66 18.41
CA GLN A 69 -12.76 -1.55 17.72
C GLN A 69 -11.30 -1.24 18.09
N GLU A 70 -11.02 -1.29 19.39
CA GLU A 70 -9.68 -1.15 19.95
C GLU A 70 -8.94 -2.48 19.82
N TRP A 71 -7.88 -2.50 19.03
CA TRP A 71 -7.19 -3.74 18.66
C TRP A 71 -6.77 -4.60 19.84
N ARG A 72 -6.28 -3.98 20.92
CA ARG A 72 -5.86 -4.71 22.12
C ARG A 72 -7.02 -5.38 22.85
N ARG A 73 -8.17 -4.70 22.91
CA ARG A 73 -9.37 -5.27 23.54
C ARG A 73 -9.91 -6.42 22.73
N LEU A 74 -9.96 -6.26 21.40
CA LEU A 74 -10.43 -7.33 20.51
C LEU A 74 -9.51 -8.56 20.62
N LEU A 75 -8.19 -8.36 20.64
CA LEU A 75 -7.22 -9.44 20.80
C LEU A 75 -7.37 -10.15 22.16
N ALA A 76 -7.67 -9.40 23.24
CA ALA A 76 -7.85 -9.96 24.58
C ALA A 76 -9.10 -10.84 24.73
N LEU A 77 -10.10 -10.68 23.84
CA LEU A 77 -11.29 -11.53 23.80
C LEU A 77 -11.02 -12.94 23.27
N GLY A 78 -9.88 -13.15 22.60
CA GLY A 78 -9.51 -14.44 22.03
C GLY A 78 -10.30 -14.81 20.76
N ASN A 79 -10.27 -16.09 20.40
CA ASN A 79 -11.00 -16.67 19.27
C ASN A 79 -10.78 -15.91 17.95
N ASP A 80 -9.58 -15.30 17.76
CA ASP A 80 -9.24 -14.48 16.59
C ASP A 80 -10.25 -13.33 16.34
N PHE A 81 -10.87 -12.79 17.42
CA PHE A 81 -11.88 -11.75 17.30
C PHE A 81 -11.30 -10.41 16.82
N ASP A 82 -9.99 -10.20 16.88
CA ASP A 82 -9.30 -9.08 16.22
C ASP A 82 -9.46 -9.09 14.70
N ASN A 83 -9.74 -10.26 14.08
CA ASN A 83 -10.08 -10.39 12.67
C ASN A 83 -11.47 -9.85 12.29
N VAL A 84 -12.26 -9.35 13.23
CA VAL A 84 -13.48 -8.60 12.95
C VAL A 84 -13.20 -7.37 12.08
N ASN A 85 -11.96 -6.89 12.07
CA ASN A 85 -11.45 -5.88 11.17
C ASN A 85 -10.72 -6.53 9.97
N PRO A 86 -11.42 -6.80 8.84
CA PRO A 86 -10.77 -7.35 7.66
C PRO A 86 -9.93 -6.26 7.00
N TYR A 87 -8.63 -6.26 7.27
CA TYR A 87 -7.69 -5.39 6.58
C TYR A 87 -7.41 -5.94 5.18
N GLY A 88 -7.78 -5.17 4.15
CA GLY A 88 -7.42 -5.52 2.78
C GLY A 88 -8.58 -5.92 1.86
N GLY A 89 -9.80 -6.07 2.36
CA GLY A 89 -10.95 -6.44 1.52
C GLY A 89 -10.65 -7.67 0.65
N PHE A 90 -10.72 -7.53 -0.68
CA PHE A 90 -10.41 -8.61 -1.62
C PHE A 90 -8.98 -9.16 -1.47
N PHE A 91 -8.03 -8.32 -1.08
CA PHE A 91 -6.62 -8.70 -0.84
C PHE A 91 -6.31 -9.03 0.63
N GLN A 92 -7.33 -9.35 1.44
CA GLN A 92 -7.20 -9.57 2.88
C GLN A 92 -6.07 -10.55 3.24
N LYS A 93 -5.98 -11.69 2.57
CA LYS A 93 -4.94 -12.71 2.84
C LYS A 93 -3.50 -12.17 2.75
N ILE A 94 -3.28 -11.14 1.91
CA ILE A 94 -1.97 -10.53 1.72
C ILE A 94 -1.80 -9.33 2.65
N VAL A 95 -2.82 -8.46 2.76
CA VAL A 95 -2.73 -7.19 3.49
C VAL A 95 -2.86 -7.38 5.00
N GLN A 96 -3.69 -8.32 5.46
CA GLN A 96 -3.95 -8.58 6.87
C GLN A 96 -2.67 -8.78 7.71
N PRO A 97 -1.73 -9.67 7.34
CA PRO A 97 -0.51 -9.87 8.14
C PRO A 97 0.35 -8.61 8.21
N PHE A 98 0.45 -7.84 7.11
CA PHE A 98 1.18 -6.57 7.11
C PHE A 98 0.49 -5.53 7.98
N ALA A 99 -0.84 -5.40 7.91
CA ALA A 99 -1.60 -4.46 8.73
C ALA A 99 -1.46 -4.78 10.22
N THR A 100 -1.53 -6.06 10.60
CA THR A 100 -1.33 -6.51 11.99
C THR A 100 0.08 -6.19 12.47
N ILE A 101 1.11 -6.44 11.67
CA ILE A 101 2.51 -6.11 12.02
C ILE A 101 2.67 -4.59 12.18
N VAL A 102 2.17 -3.80 11.23
CA VAL A 102 2.23 -2.34 11.28
C VAL A 102 1.53 -1.83 12.54
N MET A 103 0.33 -2.33 12.83
CA MET A 103 -0.43 -1.94 14.01
C MET A 103 0.34 -2.25 15.31
N ARG A 104 0.89 -3.45 15.44
CA ARG A 104 1.72 -3.84 16.59
C ARG A 104 2.93 -2.92 16.79
N ILE A 105 3.62 -2.60 15.70
CA ILE A 105 4.79 -1.70 15.74
C ILE A 105 4.38 -0.29 16.18
N LEU A 106 3.29 0.26 15.63
CA LEU A 106 2.82 1.60 15.98
C LEU A 106 2.39 1.70 17.45
N LEU A 107 1.64 0.71 17.94
CA LEU A 107 1.23 0.66 19.35
C LEU A 107 2.43 0.47 20.28
N TRP A 108 3.33 -0.45 19.95
CA TRP A 108 4.55 -0.67 20.73
C TRP A 108 5.42 0.59 20.78
N ALA A 109 5.63 1.25 19.66
CA ALA A 109 6.43 2.47 19.60
C ALA A 109 5.80 3.61 20.41
N HIS A 110 4.48 3.76 20.38
CA HIS A 110 3.75 4.72 21.21
C HIS A 110 3.96 4.44 22.69
N ASP A 111 3.82 3.18 23.10
CA ASP A 111 3.93 2.79 24.51
C ASP A 111 5.35 2.94 25.08
N VAL A 112 6.35 2.54 24.28
CA VAL A 112 7.76 2.57 24.71
C VAL A 112 8.31 3.99 24.71
N LEU A 113 8.06 4.73 23.63
CA LEU A 113 8.60 6.07 23.46
C LEU A 113 7.79 7.13 24.22
N LYS A 114 6.55 6.83 24.60
CA LYS A 114 5.62 7.76 25.28
C LYS A 114 5.37 9.05 24.50
N ILE A 115 5.41 8.97 23.17
CA ILE A 115 5.20 10.11 22.26
C ILE A 115 3.87 10.01 21.52
N ASN A 116 3.41 11.16 21.00
CA ASN A 116 2.19 11.24 20.21
C ASN A 116 2.27 10.37 18.94
N TYR A 117 1.16 9.74 18.54
CA TYR A 117 1.09 8.89 17.33
C TYR A 117 1.55 9.59 16.04
N GLY A 118 1.41 10.91 15.93
CA GLY A 118 1.95 11.66 14.80
C GLY A 118 3.48 11.51 14.68
N TRP A 119 4.20 11.63 15.80
CA TRP A 119 5.64 11.39 15.84
C TRP A 119 6.00 9.92 15.63
N VAL A 120 5.19 9.01 16.15
CA VAL A 120 5.36 7.57 15.89
C VAL A 120 5.29 7.29 14.38
N LEU A 121 4.34 7.91 13.65
CA LEU A 121 4.23 7.78 12.19
C LEU A 121 5.44 8.36 11.44
N VAL A 122 5.96 9.49 11.91
CA VAL A 122 7.19 10.09 11.33
C VAL A 122 8.38 9.14 11.50
N ILE A 123 8.60 8.66 12.72
CA ILE A 123 9.71 7.72 13.02
C ILE A 123 9.52 6.42 12.24
N PHE A 124 8.32 5.87 12.22
CA PHE A 124 7.97 4.67 11.47
C PHE A 124 8.24 4.85 9.96
N GLY A 125 7.84 5.99 9.39
CA GLY A 125 8.11 6.31 7.99
C GLY A 125 9.61 6.33 7.67
N ILE A 126 10.41 6.95 8.51
CA ILE A 126 11.88 6.99 8.36
C ILE A 126 12.46 5.58 8.53
N ALA A 127 12.06 4.85 9.58
CA ALA A 127 12.54 3.50 9.86
C ALA A 127 12.27 2.53 8.70
N VAL A 128 11.05 2.51 8.18
CA VAL A 128 10.68 1.70 7.00
C VAL A 128 11.56 2.08 5.81
N ARG A 129 11.83 3.38 5.61
CA ARG A 129 12.69 3.83 4.51
C ARG A 129 14.12 3.35 4.65
N VAL A 130 14.67 3.39 5.86
CA VAL A 130 16.02 2.91 6.16
C VAL A 130 16.11 1.40 5.98
N ILE A 131 15.15 0.65 6.51
CA ILE A 131 15.10 -0.82 6.39
C ILE A 131 14.99 -1.24 4.91
N LEU A 132 14.16 -0.55 4.14
CA LEU A 132 13.97 -0.85 2.71
C LEU A 132 15.04 -0.22 1.81
N TRP A 133 16.01 0.50 2.35
CA TRP A 133 17.05 1.16 1.57
C TRP A 133 17.80 0.23 0.61
N PRO A 134 18.36 -0.92 1.04
CA PRO A 134 19.07 -1.82 0.13
C PRO A 134 18.19 -2.38 -0.97
N LEU A 135 16.94 -2.72 -0.65
CA LEU A 135 15.97 -3.21 -1.63
C LEU A 135 15.62 -2.14 -2.66
N ASN A 136 15.34 -0.92 -2.19
CA ASN A 136 15.07 0.22 -3.06
C ASN A 136 16.27 0.55 -3.97
N GLN A 137 17.51 0.48 -3.43
CA GLN A 137 18.74 0.70 -4.20
C GLN A 137 18.85 -0.30 -5.35
N THR A 138 18.62 -1.59 -5.08
CA THR A 138 18.66 -2.65 -6.07
C THR A 138 17.58 -2.46 -7.14
N ALA A 139 16.36 -2.16 -6.74
CA ALA A 139 15.24 -1.91 -7.65
C ALA A 139 15.49 -0.67 -8.53
N MET A 140 16.05 0.39 -7.96
CA MET A 140 16.40 1.59 -8.73
C MET A 140 17.53 1.33 -9.72
N ARG A 141 18.57 0.58 -9.37
CA ARG A 141 19.63 0.17 -10.30
C ARG A 141 19.09 -0.69 -11.45
N ALA A 142 18.15 -1.60 -11.17
CA ALA A 142 17.46 -2.37 -12.20
C ALA A 142 16.64 -1.48 -13.15
N SER A 143 15.91 -0.50 -12.61
CA SER A 143 15.19 0.51 -13.39
C SER A 143 16.11 1.35 -14.27
N LEU A 144 17.35 1.62 -13.79
CA LEU A 144 18.37 2.31 -14.60
C LEU A 144 18.81 1.52 -15.82
N LYS A 145 19.04 0.21 -15.66
CA LYS A 145 19.40 -0.66 -16.78
C LYS A 145 18.30 -0.65 -17.83
N MET A 146 17.04 -0.73 -17.40
CA MET A 146 15.88 -0.66 -18.28
C MET A 146 15.82 0.67 -19.06
N GLN A 147 16.07 1.78 -18.40
CA GLN A 147 16.05 3.11 -19.03
C GLN A 147 17.15 3.26 -20.11
N ARG A 148 18.30 2.61 -19.94
CA ARG A 148 19.39 2.65 -20.91
C ARG A 148 19.02 2.00 -22.26
N ILE A 149 18.25 0.92 -22.25
CA ILE A 149 17.83 0.23 -23.46
C ILE A 149 16.52 0.79 -24.05
N GLN A 150 15.90 1.75 -23.38
CA GLN A 150 14.62 2.30 -23.81
C GLN A 150 14.61 2.91 -25.21
N PRO A 151 15.66 3.64 -25.68
CA PRO A 151 15.70 4.11 -27.06
C PRO A 151 15.71 2.96 -28.09
N GLU A 152 16.40 1.86 -27.80
CA GLU A 152 16.41 0.68 -28.67
C GLU A 152 15.03 -0.02 -28.67
N LEU A 153 14.39 -0.11 -27.49
CA LEU A 153 13.02 -0.63 -27.39
C LEU A 153 12.03 0.20 -28.19
N GLN A 154 12.12 1.52 -28.14
CA GLN A 154 11.25 2.41 -28.91
C GLN A 154 11.48 2.27 -30.42
N ALA A 155 12.73 2.12 -30.84
CA ALA A 155 13.06 1.88 -32.25
C ALA A 155 12.48 0.54 -32.74
N LEU A 156 12.60 -0.53 -31.94
CA LEU A 156 11.97 -1.82 -32.19
C LEU A 156 10.45 -1.74 -32.27
N GLN A 157 9.81 -1.07 -31.34
CA GLN A 157 8.36 -0.87 -31.31
C GLN A 157 7.87 -0.14 -32.58
N LYS A 158 8.60 0.89 -33.02
CA LYS A 158 8.28 1.60 -34.26
C LYS A 158 8.48 0.72 -35.51
N LYS A 159 9.58 -0.06 -35.56
CA LYS A 159 9.93 -0.91 -36.69
C LYS A 159 8.92 -2.05 -36.92
N TYR A 160 8.45 -2.67 -35.84
CA TYR A 160 7.56 -3.84 -35.88
C TYR A 160 6.12 -3.53 -35.45
N LYS A 161 5.66 -2.28 -35.60
CA LYS A 161 4.33 -1.83 -35.19
C LYS A 161 3.17 -2.66 -35.74
N SER A 162 3.32 -3.18 -36.96
CA SER A 162 2.33 -4.01 -37.66
C SER A 162 2.48 -5.52 -37.41
N GLN A 163 3.51 -5.95 -36.69
CA GLN A 163 3.84 -7.37 -36.48
C GLN A 163 4.08 -7.66 -34.97
N PRO A 164 3.01 -7.79 -34.18
CA PRO A 164 3.14 -7.88 -32.68
C PRO A 164 3.95 -9.10 -32.23
N GLU A 165 3.86 -10.23 -32.91
CA GLU A 165 4.63 -11.43 -32.57
C GLU A 165 6.15 -11.23 -32.75
N LYS A 166 6.55 -10.64 -33.90
CA LYS A 166 7.96 -10.32 -34.16
C LYS A 166 8.46 -9.23 -33.21
N GLN A 167 7.63 -8.25 -32.91
CA GLN A 167 7.96 -7.21 -31.95
C GLN A 167 8.29 -7.82 -30.59
N GLN A 168 7.45 -8.73 -30.09
CA GLN A 168 7.67 -9.39 -28.80
C GLN A 168 8.92 -10.27 -28.82
N ALA A 169 9.16 -11.03 -29.91
CA ALA A 169 10.34 -11.87 -30.04
C ALA A 169 11.64 -11.05 -30.05
N GLU A 170 11.67 -9.95 -30.80
CA GLU A 170 12.85 -9.07 -30.89
C GLU A 170 13.08 -8.28 -29.58
N MET A 171 12.03 -7.87 -28.91
CA MET A 171 12.15 -7.29 -27.56
C MET A 171 12.75 -8.28 -26.57
N MET A 172 12.34 -9.56 -26.61
CA MET A 172 12.87 -10.62 -25.78
C MET A 172 14.36 -10.89 -26.05
N LYS A 173 14.78 -10.86 -27.32
CA LYS A 173 16.20 -10.96 -27.71
C LYS A 173 16.99 -9.78 -27.15
N LEU A 174 16.48 -8.56 -27.31
CA LEU A 174 17.14 -7.36 -26.80
C LEU A 174 17.36 -7.43 -25.28
N TYR A 175 16.38 -7.92 -24.52
CA TYR A 175 16.55 -8.13 -23.07
C TYR A 175 17.66 -9.14 -22.77
N LYS A 176 17.68 -10.28 -23.47
CA LYS A 176 18.71 -11.31 -23.30
C LYS A 176 20.10 -10.80 -23.65
N GLU A 177 20.26 -10.05 -24.77
CA GLU A 177 21.52 -9.46 -25.20
C GLU A 177 22.11 -8.49 -24.17
N HIS A 178 21.24 -7.80 -23.40
CA HIS A 178 21.65 -6.91 -22.30
C HIS A 178 21.73 -7.61 -20.94
N GLY A 179 21.68 -8.95 -20.90
CA GLY A 179 21.74 -9.74 -19.68
C GLY A 179 20.55 -9.51 -18.74
N MET A 180 19.38 -9.18 -19.32
CA MET A 180 18.17 -8.94 -18.57
C MET A 180 17.17 -10.09 -18.70
N SER A 181 16.43 -10.34 -17.61
CA SER A 181 15.33 -11.32 -17.59
C SER A 181 14.14 -10.84 -18.40
N PRO A 182 13.31 -11.76 -18.96
CA PRO A 182 12.00 -11.44 -19.54
C PRO A 182 11.07 -10.63 -18.61
N LEU A 183 11.27 -10.74 -17.29
CA LEU A 183 10.53 -10.00 -16.27
C LEU A 183 11.11 -8.59 -16.02
N SER A 184 12.18 -8.20 -16.69
CA SER A 184 12.83 -6.88 -16.50
C SER A 184 11.90 -5.67 -16.73
N PRO A 185 10.88 -5.70 -17.61
CA PRO A 185 9.89 -4.62 -17.68
C PRO A 185 9.15 -4.39 -16.36
N LEU A 186 8.85 -5.45 -15.60
CA LEU A 186 8.22 -5.36 -14.29
C LEU A 186 9.19 -4.80 -13.23
N MET A 187 10.48 -5.01 -13.38
CA MET A 187 11.50 -4.43 -12.50
C MET A 187 11.56 -2.90 -12.57
N GLY A 188 11.11 -2.31 -13.68
CA GLY A 188 11.02 -0.86 -13.83
C GLY A 188 9.97 -0.20 -12.94
N CYS A 189 8.87 -0.89 -12.61
CA CYS A 189 7.82 -0.42 -11.70
C CYS A 189 8.01 -0.91 -10.26
N LEU A 190 8.95 -1.82 -10.01
CA LEU A 190 9.21 -2.40 -8.69
C LEU A 190 9.46 -1.35 -7.59
N PRO A 191 10.21 -0.26 -7.80
CA PRO A 191 10.39 0.79 -6.80
C PRO A 191 9.08 1.40 -6.30
N MET A 192 8.05 1.44 -7.15
CA MET A 192 6.72 1.93 -6.81
C MET A 192 5.91 0.88 -6.03
N LEU A 193 6.14 -0.41 -6.29
CA LEU A 193 5.39 -1.50 -5.67
C LEU A 193 5.92 -1.86 -4.26
N ILE A 194 7.21 -1.63 -3.99
CA ILE A 194 7.83 -1.96 -2.69
C ILE A 194 7.11 -1.31 -1.49
N PRO A 195 6.75 -0.02 -1.49
CA PRO A 195 6.04 0.60 -0.38
C PRO A 195 4.53 0.31 -0.35
N MET A 196 3.96 -0.29 -1.41
CA MET A 196 2.51 -0.52 -1.51
C MET A 196 1.90 -1.38 -0.39
N PRO A 197 2.52 -2.50 0.06
CA PRO A 197 1.95 -3.28 1.16
C PRO A 197 1.81 -2.47 2.45
N VAL A 198 2.81 -1.63 2.76
CA VAL A 198 2.76 -0.75 3.94
C VAL A 198 1.71 0.34 3.77
N LEU A 199 1.56 0.89 2.57
CA LEU A 199 0.50 1.84 2.27
C LEU A 199 -0.89 1.27 2.51
N PHE A 200 -1.17 0.11 1.89
CA PHE A 200 -2.46 -0.54 2.07
C PHE A 200 -2.69 -0.92 3.53
N ALA A 201 -1.67 -1.43 4.22
CA ALA A 201 -1.76 -1.72 5.64
C ALA A 201 -2.17 -0.47 6.44
N LEU A 202 -1.47 0.65 6.29
CA LEU A 202 -1.81 1.91 6.96
C LEU A 202 -3.18 2.45 6.56
N TYR A 203 -3.55 2.37 5.28
CA TYR A 203 -4.87 2.78 4.82
C TYR A 203 -5.97 2.05 5.60
N PHE A 204 -5.90 0.73 5.68
CA PHE A 204 -6.90 -0.06 6.39
C PHE A 204 -6.81 0.14 7.91
N VAL A 205 -5.63 0.32 8.47
CA VAL A 205 -5.43 0.65 9.89
C VAL A 205 -6.16 1.96 10.21
N PHE A 206 -5.94 3.04 9.46
CA PHE A 206 -6.65 4.32 9.69
C PHE A 206 -8.16 4.26 9.41
N GLN A 207 -8.62 3.33 8.58
CA GLN A 207 -10.04 3.16 8.32
C GLN A 207 -10.78 2.37 9.39
N ASN A 208 -10.10 1.44 10.06
CA ASN A 208 -10.75 0.43 10.89
C ASN A 208 -10.37 0.49 12.38
N THR A 209 -9.39 1.31 12.79
CA THR A 209 -8.95 1.36 14.19
C THR A 209 -9.33 2.67 14.85
N ILE A 210 -9.66 2.61 16.13
CA ILE A 210 -10.07 3.77 16.92
C ILE A 210 -8.88 4.49 17.58
N GLU A 211 -7.71 3.86 17.65
CA GLU A 211 -6.54 4.33 18.36
C GLU A 211 -6.01 5.68 17.87
N PHE A 212 -6.24 5.98 16.58
CA PHE A 212 -5.81 7.25 15.97
C PHE A 212 -6.87 8.34 16.00
N ARG A 213 -8.09 7.99 16.44
CA ARG A 213 -9.20 8.94 16.46
C ARG A 213 -9.03 9.95 17.60
N GLY A 214 -9.22 11.24 17.28
CA GLY A 214 -9.08 12.34 18.23
C GLY A 214 -7.63 12.61 18.67
N VAL A 215 -6.64 12.04 17.97
CA VAL A 215 -5.22 12.30 18.25
C VAL A 215 -4.78 13.57 17.51
N PRO A 216 -4.47 14.67 18.24
CA PRO A 216 -4.00 15.89 17.62
C PRO A 216 -2.53 15.77 17.21
N PHE A 217 -2.15 16.41 16.07
CA PHE A 217 -0.76 16.51 15.66
C PHE A 217 -0.55 17.77 14.81
N LEU A 218 0.40 18.62 15.21
CA LEU A 218 0.70 19.93 14.60
C LEU A 218 -0.58 20.78 14.50
N TRP A 219 -1.04 21.10 13.30
CA TRP A 219 -2.26 21.86 13.03
C TRP A 219 -3.53 21.01 12.94
N MET A 220 -3.40 19.70 12.98
CA MET A 220 -4.51 18.75 12.86
C MET A 220 -5.06 18.43 14.25
N ALA A 221 -6.36 18.58 14.42
CA ALA A 221 -7.05 18.20 15.65
C ALA A 221 -7.24 16.66 15.76
N ASP A 222 -7.22 15.96 14.62
CA ASP A 222 -7.43 14.52 14.53
C ASP A 222 -6.75 13.96 13.28
N ILE A 223 -5.70 13.13 13.47
CA ILE A 223 -4.95 12.51 12.38
C ILE A 223 -5.73 11.42 11.63
N SER A 224 -6.83 10.92 12.19
CA SER A 224 -7.71 9.95 11.53
C SER A 224 -8.67 10.60 10.52
N LEU A 225 -8.82 11.92 10.57
CA LEU A 225 -9.60 12.71 9.64
C LEU A 225 -8.72 13.28 8.51
N ARG A 226 -9.35 13.89 7.52
CA ARG A 226 -8.63 14.61 6.46
C ARG A 226 -7.91 15.84 7.02
N ASP A 227 -6.81 16.23 6.39
CA ASP A 227 -6.11 17.48 6.72
C ASP A 227 -7.00 18.71 6.39
N PRO A 228 -7.36 19.55 7.37
CA PRO A 228 -8.27 20.66 7.17
C PRO A 228 -7.72 21.72 6.23
N TYR A 229 -6.40 21.87 6.15
CA TYR A 229 -5.73 22.88 5.31
C TYR A 229 -5.09 22.29 4.05
N TYR A 230 -5.20 20.97 3.83
CA TYR A 230 -4.61 20.27 2.69
C TYR A 230 -3.08 20.39 2.56
N ILE A 231 -2.40 20.80 3.64
CA ILE A 231 -0.94 20.99 3.66
C ILE A 231 -0.22 19.69 3.37
N LEU A 232 -0.61 18.59 4.04
CA LEU A 232 0.04 17.27 3.87
C LEU A 232 -0.17 16.69 2.47
N PRO A 233 -1.36 16.67 1.86
CA PRO A 233 -1.53 16.23 0.48
C PRO A 233 -0.70 17.05 -0.51
N ILE A 234 -0.63 18.38 -0.34
CA ILE A 234 0.17 19.26 -1.19
C ILE A 234 1.67 18.96 -0.99
N LEU A 235 2.13 18.87 0.26
CA LEU A 235 3.52 18.55 0.58
C LEU A 235 3.94 17.19 -0.01
N MET A 236 3.04 16.20 0.07
CA MET A 236 3.23 14.89 -0.55
C MET A 236 3.37 15.02 -2.08
N GLY A 237 2.48 15.74 -2.74
CA GLY A 237 2.52 15.96 -4.18
C GLY A 237 3.77 16.70 -4.63
N VAL A 238 4.16 17.75 -3.92
CA VAL A 238 5.39 18.52 -4.20
C VAL A 238 6.63 17.65 -4.00
N SER A 239 6.73 16.93 -2.90
CA SER A 239 7.86 16.01 -2.66
C SER A 239 7.95 14.91 -3.73
N MET A 240 6.81 14.36 -4.15
CA MET A 240 6.72 13.37 -5.22
C MET A 240 7.13 13.95 -6.58
N PHE A 241 6.73 15.19 -6.86
CA PHE A 241 7.17 15.91 -8.05
C PHE A 241 8.70 16.08 -8.07
N PHE A 242 9.30 16.51 -6.96
CA PHE A 242 10.76 16.62 -6.88
C PHE A 242 11.48 15.30 -7.08
N LEU A 243 10.99 14.21 -6.50
CA LEU A 243 11.54 12.86 -6.74
C LEU A 243 11.49 12.48 -8.21
N SER A 244 10.35 12.72 -8.87
CA SER A 244 10.15 12.44 -10.28
C SER A 244 11.03 13.32 -11.17
N TRP A 245 11.16 14.60 -10.85
CA TRP A 245 11.98 15.55 -11.59
C TRP A 245 13.48 15.21 -11.52
N ILE A 246 13.99 14.80 -10.35
CA ILE A 246 15.36 14.30 -10.21
C ILE A 246 15.55 13.06 -11.11
N GLY A 247 14.57 12.16 -11.14
CA GLY A 247 14.57 10.98 -12.01
C GLY A 247 14.58 11.34 -13.51
N LEU A 248 13.80 12.35 -13.92
CA LEU A 248 13.71 12.81 -15.32
C LEU A 248 15.00 13.45 -15.83
N ARG A 249 15.71 14.21 -15.01
CA ARG A 249 16.99 14.80 -15.41
C ARG A 249 18.01 13.76 -15.89
N ALA A 250 17.86 12.55 -15.42
CA ALA A 250 18.72 11.44 -15.81
C ALA A 250 18.22 10.68 -17.08
N SER A 251 17.01 10.94 -17.59
CA SER A 251 16.46 10.30 -18.80
C SER A 251 15.50 11.24 -19.55
N PRO A 252 16.01 12.30 -20.19
CA PRO A 252 15.17 13.37 -20.75
C PRO A 252 14.38 12.99 -21.99
N SER A 253 14.70 11.89 -22.68
CA SER A 253 14.12 11.52 -23.99
C SER A 253 12.80 10.77 -23.93
N ASN A 254 12.33 10.36 -22.75
CA ASN A 254 11.11 9.54 -22.62
C ASN A 254 9.86 10.38 -22.34
N THR A 255 9.01 10.56 -23.35
CA THR A 255 7.74 11.30 -23.25
C THR A 255 6.80 10.69 -22.21
N GLN A 256 6.72 9.36 -22.14
CA GLN A 256 5.86 8.66 -21.16
C GLN A 256 6.35 8.89 -19.72
N ALA A 257 7.66 8.87 -19.48
CA ALA A 257 8.24 9.19 -18.18
C ALA A 257 7.97 10.65 -17.78
N LYS A 258 8.02 11.59 -18.73
CA LYS A 258 7.64 13.00 -18.49
C LYS A 258 6.18 13.12 -18.10
N MET A 259 5.28 12.50 -18.83
CA MET A 259 3.85 12.50 -18.50
C MET A 259 3.60 11.95 -17.10
N MET A 260 4.19 10.80 -16.77
CA MET A 260 4.10 10.22 -15.42
C MET A 260 4.64 11.14 -14.34
N ALA A 261 5.76 11.83 -14.58
CA ALA A 261 6.38 12.70 -13.59
C ALA A 261 5.56 13.96 -13.28
N TYR A 262 4.79 14.45 -14.22
CA TYR A 262 3.98 15.66 -14.04
C TYR A 262 2.52 15.33 -13.66
N VAL A 263 1.91 14.38 -14.33
CA VAL A 263 0.49 14.04 -14.13
C VAL A 263 0.27 13.23 -12.85
N PHE A 264 1.16 12.26 -12.56
CA PHE A 264 0.98 11.35 -11.45
C PHE A 264 0.99 12.03 -10.07
N PRO A 265 1.87 13.00 -9.75
CA PRO A 265 1.79 13.75 -8.49
C PRO A 265 0.47 14.50 -8.32
N ILE A 266 -0.05 15.13 -9.39
CA ILE A 266 -1.32 15.86 -9.36
C ILE A 266 -2.48 14.89 -9.08
N MET A 267 -2.50 13.76 -9.78
CA MET A 267 -3.49 12.70 -9.58
C MET A 267 -3.42 12.16 -8.15
N MET A 268 -2.23 11.98 -7.60
CA MET A 268 -2.05 11.51 -6.22
C MET A 268 -2.57 12.54 -5.21
N VAL A 269 -2.31 13.83 -5.38
CA VAL A 269 -2.91 14.87 -4.54
C VAL A 269 -4.43 14.79 -4.59
N ALA A 270 -5.01 14.66 -5.79
CA ALA A 270 -6.46 14.54 -5.99
C ALA A 270 -7.05 13.25 -5.38
N PHE A 271 -6.26 12.20 -5.22
CA PHE A 271 -6.69 10.97 -4.54
C PHE A 271 -6.54 11.08 -3.01
N PHE A 272 -5.41 11.59 -2.55
CA PHE A 272 -5.05 11.60 -1.13
C PHE A 272 -5.73 12.71 -0.32
N TYR A 273 -6.28 13.78 -0.96
CA TYR A 273 -6.89 14.90 -0.23
C TYR A 273 -8.08 14.50 0.64
N ARG A 274 -8.74 13.38 0.34
CA ARG A 274 -9.87 12.83 1.12
C ARG A 274 -9.45 11.82 2.18
N LEU A 275 -8.21 11.36 2.15
CA LEU A 275 -7.72 10.34 3.04
C LEU A 275 -7.29 10.92 4.39
N ALA A 276 -7.13 10.05 5.39
CA ALA A 276 -6.69 10.42 6.72
C ALA A 276 -5.35 11.17 6.69
N ALA A 277 -5.25 12.22 7.50
CA ALA A 277 -4.06 13.06 7.59
C ALA A 277 -2.82 12.27 8.04
N GLY A 278 -2.98 11.29 8.93
CA GLY A 278 -1.89 10.41 9.35
C GLY A 278 -1.30 9.58 8.19
N LEU A 279 -2.13 9.16 7.24
CA LEU A 279 -1.66 8.48 6.03
C LEU A 279 -0.87 9.43 5.13
N ASN A 280 -1.37 10.64 4.93
CA ASN A 280 -0.67 11.68 4.17
C ASN A 280 0.66 12.06 4.82
N LEU A 281 0.70 12.14 6.16
CA LEU A 281 1.91 12.40 6.94
C LEU A 281 2.97 11.33 6.69
N TYR A 282 2.60 10.06 6.82
CA TYR A 282 3.51 8.95 6.53
C TYR A 282 4.08 9.03 5.11
N TYR A 283 3.23 9.29 4.12
CA TYR A 283 3.67 9.40 2.72
C TYR A 283 4.57 10.59 2.46
N ALA A 284 4.25 11.75 3.01
CA ALA A 284 5.10 12.94 2.92
C ALA A 284 6.50 12.65 3.50
N VAL A 285 6.56 12.04 4.69
CA VAL A 285 7.81 11.63 5.33
C VAL A 285 8.58 10.62 4.47
N GLN A 286 7.91 9.62 3.92
CA GLN A 286 8.52 8.62 3.03
C GLN A 286 9.14 9.26 1.79
N ASN A 287 8.45 10.21 1.16
CA ASN A 287 8.94 10.92 -0.01
C ASN A 287 10.14 11.80 0.34
N LEU A 288 10.08 12.55 1.44
CA LEU A 288 11.18 13.40 1.90
C LEU A 288 12.42 12.55 2.24
N ALA A 289 12.22 11.45 2.95
CA ALA A 289 13.30 10.51 3.28
C ALA A 289 13.88 9.79 2.04
N ALA A 290 13.17 9.78 0.91
CA ALA A 290 13.65 9.23 -0.35
C ALA A 290 14.57 10.18 -1.13
N LEU A 291 14.49 11.49 -0.90
CA LEU A 291 15.25 12.49 -1.65
C LEU A 291 16.77 12.26 -1.63
N PRO A 292 17.42 11.99 -0.48
CA PRO A 292 18.87 11.73 -0.45
C PRO A 292 19.25 10.54 -1.32
N GLN A 293 18.50 9.44 -1.25
CA GLN A 293 18.76 8.24 -2.05
C GLN A 293 18.61 8.51 -3.55
N GLN A 294 17.54 9.21 -3.94
CA GLN A 294 17.28 9.56 -5.32
C GLN A 294 18.40 10.47 -5.88
N TRP A 295 18.85 11.42 -5.09
CA TRP A 295 19.95 12.30 -5.47
C TRP A 295 21.30 11.57 -5.64
N LEU A 296 21.63 10.65 -4.73
CA LEU A 296 22.83 9.81 -4.85
C LEU A 296 22.82 9.02 -6.15
N ILE A 297 21.69 8.38 -6.47
CA ILE A 297 21.54 7.60 -7.70
C ILE A 297 21.61 8.51 -8.94
N ALA A 298 21.03 9.70 -8.90
CA ALA A 298 21.13 10.67 -9.98
C ALA A 298 22.60 11.11 -10.22
N ARG A 299 23.39 11.27 -9.14
CA ARG A 299 24.82 11.55 -9.26
C ARG A 299 25.62 10.37 -9.85
N GLU A 300 25.36 9.14 -9.42
CA GLU A 300 25.98 7.94 -10.01
C GLU A 300 25.71 7.86 -11.52
N ARG A 301 24.50 8.22 -11.95
CA ARG A 301 24.13 8.29 -13.38
C ARG A 301 24.91 9.34 -14.14
N ALA A 302 24.98 10.55 -13.61
CA ALA A 302 25.69 11.64 -14.25
C ALA A 302 27.17 11.31 -14.47
N LYS A 303 27.79 10.57 -13.55
CA LYS A 303 29.16 10.09 -13.67
C LYS A 303 29.35 8.96 -14.70
N ALA A 304 28.33 8.11 -14.91
CA ALA A 304 28.40 6.96 -15.80
C ALA A 304 28.30 7.35 -17.30
N GLY A 305 27.98 8.60 -17.64
CA GLY A 305 27.85 9.10 -18.99
C GLY A 305 26.67 8.52 -19.79
N PRO A 306 26.40 9.02 -21.00
CA PRO A 306 25.44 8.41 -21.92
C PRO A 306 25.92 7.01 -22.34
N PRO A 307 25.00 6.07 -22.61
CA PRO A 307 25.37 4.75 -23.10
C PRO A 307 26.14 4.89 -24.42
N PRO A 308 27.19 4.08 -24.66
CA PRO A 308 27.93 4.11 -25.92
C PRO A 308 26.96 3.85 -27.07
N ALA A 309 26.98 4.73 -28.07
CA ALA A 309 26.22 4.52 -29.29
C ALA A 309 26.67 3.19 -29.93
N ARG A 310 25.74 2.26 -30.11
CA ARG A 310 26.03 1.00 -30.81
C ARG A 310 26.50 1.34 -32.24
N PRO A 311 27.66 0.84 -32.70
CA PRO A 311 27.99 0.98 -34.09
C PRO A 311 26.86 0.38 -34.94
N ALA A 312 26.42 1.11 -35.95
CA ALA A 312 25.41 0.66 -36.86
C ALA A 312 25.84 -0.67 -37.50
N SER A 313 25.40 -1.79 -36.94
CA SER A 313 25.61 -3.10 -37.53
C SER A 313 24.70 -3.22 -38.74
N GLY A 314 25.20 -2.91 -39.91
CA GLY A 314 24.40 -3.07 -41.13
C GLY A 314 24.91 -2.37 -42.37
N ALA A 315 26.19 -2.03 -42.42
CA ALA A 315 26.81 -1.70 -43.69
C ALA A 315 27.98 -2.66 -43.94
N ALA A 316 27.67 -3.96 -44.01
CA ALA A 316 28.64 -4.94 -44.42
C ALA A 316 28.16 -5.59 -45.73
N ALA A 317 28.91 -5.28 -46.79
CA ALA A 317 29.10 -6.09 -47.97
C ALA A 317 27.91 -6.26 -48.95
N LYS A 318 27.71 -5.26 -49.78
CA LYS A 318 27.47 -5.50 -51.20
C LYS A 318 28.72 -5.06 -51.93
N THR A 319 29.71 -5.94 -52.07
CA THR A 319 30.75 -5.93 -53.08
C THR A 319 31.18 -7.37 -53.26
N GLY A 320 30.88 -7.90 -54.43
CA GLY A 320 31.32 -9.19 -54.91
C GLY A 320 30.24 -9.87 -55.71
#